data_e112141030bb130c8542f14217474133
#
_entry.id   e112141030bb130c8542f14217474133
#
_cell.length_a   1.000
_cell.length_b   1.000
_cell.length_c   1.000
_cell.angle_alpha   90.00
_cell.angle_beta   90.00
_cell.angle_gamma   90.00
#
_symmetry.space_group_name_H-M   'P 1'
#
loop_
_entity.id
_entity.type
_entity.pdbx_description
1 polymer ?
#
loop_
_entity_poly.entity_id
_entity_poly.type
_entity_poly.pdbx_seq_one_letter_code
_entity_poly.pdbx_strand_id
1 'polypeptide(L)' 'VNELNKKERFISLDEVINRTSLKKTAIYSQIQKGLFPRPINLGINRTAWLESEIDHWIANKIQQNRKE' A
#
# COMPACT_ATOMS: atom_id res chain seq x y z
N VAL A 1 13.78 3.45 -19.94
CA VAL A 1 13.76 3.80 -19.43
C VAL A 1 13.01 3.93 -18.57
N ASN A 2 12.93 4.05 -17.96
CA ASN A 2 12.18 3.99 -17.20
C ASN A 2 12.46 4.73 -16.05
N GLU A 3 12.40 5.93 -16.15
CA GLU A 3 12.58 6.73 -15.13
C GLU A 3 11.62 6.50 -14.05
N LEU A 4 10.46 6.09 -14.39
CA LEU A 4 9.47 5.82 -13.43
C LEU A 4 9.87 4.79 -12.47
N ASN A 5 10.51 3.78 -12.93
CA ASN A 5 10.88 2.69 -12.10
C ASN A 5 11.98 2.99 -11.15
N LYS A 6 12.69 4.04 -11.40
CA LYS A 6 13.75 4.34 -10.54
C LYS A 6 13.31 4.67 -9.17
N LYS A 7 12.11 5.15 -9.00
CA LYS A 7 11.66 5.54 -7.69
C LYS A 7 10.79 4.55 -7.01
N GLU A 8 10.57 3.43 -7.63
CA GLU A 8 9.72 2.44 -7.01
C GLU A 8 10.47 1.68 -5.95
N ARG A 9 9.79 1.42 -4.86
CA ARG A 9 10.39 0.64 -3.80
C ARG A 9 9.34 -0.30 -3.26
N PHE A 10 9.79 -1.47 -2.84
CA PHE A 10 8.91 -2.41 -2.17
C PHE A 10 8.99 -2.13 -0.68
N ILE A 11 7.86 -2.21 -0.03
CA ILE A 11 7.86 -2.07 1.42
C ILE A 11 7.12 -3.27 2.00
N SER A 12 7.51 -3.64 3.20
CA SER A 12 6.96 -4.82 3.85
C SER A 12 5.61 -4.54 4.47
N LEU A 13 4.93 -5.61 4.88
CA LEU A 13 3.67 -5.46 5.58
C LEU A 13 3.85 -4.62 6.84
N ASP A 14 4.95 -4.84 7.56
CA ASP A 14 5.18 -4.08 8.78
C ASP A 14 5.26 -2.60 8.47
N GLU A 15 5.90 -2.25 7.37
CA GLU A 15 6.00 -0.85 7.01
C GLU A 15 4.65 -0.30 6.58
N VAL A 16 3.84 -1.10 5.89
CA VAL A 16 2.51 -0.67 5.50
C VAL A 16 1.68 -0.40 6.74
N ILE A 17 1.76 -1.28 7.73
CA ILE A 17 1.06 -1.09 8.98
C ILE A 17 1.52 0.21 9.64
N ASN A 18 2.82 0.42 9.65
CA ASN A 18 3.39 1.59 10.27
C ASN A 18 2.90 2.88 9.59
N ARG A 19 2.83 2.88 8.28
CA ARG A 19 2.45 4.08 7.54
C ARG A 19 0.96 4.37 7.58
N THR A 20 0.15 3.33 7.61
CA THR A 20 -1.30 3.52 7.53
C THR A 20 -1.99 3.44 8.87
N SER A 21 -1.32 2.92 9.89
CA SER A 21 -1.89 2.70 11.20
C SER A 21 -3.02 1.68 11.19
N LEU A 22 -3.16 0.93 10.12
CA LEU A 22 -4.15 -0.13 10.05
C LEU A 22 -3.50 -1.42 10.51
N LYS A 23 -4.29 -2.29 11.13
CA LYS A 23 -3.76 -3.57 11.54
C LYS A 23 -3.84 -4.53 10.37
N LYS A 24 -3.09 -5.61 10.47
CA LYS A 24 -3.03 -6.61 9.42
C LYS A 24 -4.40 -7.07 8.98
N THR A 25 -5.28 -7.35 9.93
CA THR A 25 -6.61 -7.83 9.60
C THR A 25 -7.38 -6.82 8.78
N ALA A 26 -7.27 -5.55 9.15
CA ALA A 26 -7.98 -4.51 8.43
C ALA A 26 -7.43 -4.36 7.02
N ILE A 27 -6.11 -4.47 6.86
CA ILE A 27 -5.50 -4.35 5.55
C ILE A 27 -6.00 -5.45 4.63
N TYR A 28 -5.98 -6.69 5.09
CA TYR A 28 -6.41 -7.78 4.23
C TYR A 28 -7.91 -7.77 3.97
N SER A 29 -8.68 -7.29 4.93
CA SER A 29 -10.11 -7.16 4.73
C SER A 29 -10.39 -6.15 3.62
N GLN A 30 -9.66 -5.04 3.61
CA GLN A 30 -9.86 -4.04 2.59
C GLN A 30 -9.34 -4.50 1.22
N ILE A 31 -8.30 -5.31 1.20
CA ILE A 31 -7.83 -5.86 -0.05
C ILE A 31 -8.92 -6.72 -0.68
N GLN A 32 -9.61 -7.52 0.13
CA GLN A 32 -10.66 -8.35 -0.40
C GLN A 32 -11.83 -7.54 -0.94
N LYS A 33 -12.04 -6.37 -0.40
CA LYS A 33 -13.11 -5.52 -0.85
C LYS A 33 -12.70 -4.61 -2.00
N GLY A 34 -11.44 -4.72 -2.42
CA GLY A 34 -10.95 -3.88 -3.50
C GLY A 34 -10.70 -2.45 -3.11
N LEU A 35 -10.50 -2.20 -1.81
CA LEU A 35 -10.32 -0.85 -1.32
C LEU A 35 -8.89 -0.54 -0.92
N PHE A 36 -8.00 -1.47 -1.09
CA PHE A 36 -6.60 -1.28 -0.71
C PHE A 36 -5.71 -1.91 -1.75
N PRO A 37 -4.52 -1.39 -2.00
CA PRO A 37 -3.63 -1.96 -3.01
C PRO A 37 -3.27 -3.40 -2.68
N ARG A 38 -3.19 -4.22 -3.71
CA ARG A 38 -2.86 -5.62 -3.51
C ARG A 38 -1.38 -5.82 -3.37
N PRO A 39 -0.98 -6.81 -2.58
CA PRO A 39 0.44 -7.08 -2.42
C PRO A 39 1.01 -7.71 -3.68
N ILE A 40 2.30 -7.55 -3.87
CA ILE A 40 3.01 -8.13 -4.97
C ILE A 40 3.80 -9.31 -4.45
N ASN A 41 3.73 -10.42 -5.14
CA ASN A 41 4.42 -11.62 -4.73
C ASN A 41 5.87 -11.54 -5.18
N LEU A 42 6.79 -11.60 -4.26
CA LEU A 42 8.21 -11.52 -4.57
C LEU A 42 8.88 -12.88 -4.59
N GLY A 43 8.16 -13.92 -4.23
CA GLY A 43 8.75 -15.25 -4.16
C GLY A 43 8.00 -16.08 -3.16
N ILE A 44 8.55 -17.20 -2.77
CA ILE A 44 7.88 -18.09 -1.84
C ILE A 44 7.72 -17.40 -0.49
N ASN A 45 6.48 -17.27 -0.06
CA ASN A 45 6.16 -16.65 1.22
C ASN A 45 6.70 -15.25 1.36
N ARG A 46 6.82 -14.53 0.24
CA ARG A 46 7.31 -13.18 0.32
C ARG A 46 6.40 -12.26 -0.45
N THR A 47 5.81 -11.32 0.23
CA THR A 47 4.98 -10.33 -0.43
C THR A 47 5.41 -8.95 0.04
N ALA A 48 5.12 -7.97 -0.77
CA ALA A 48 5.42 -6.58 -0.44
C ALA A 48 4.46 -5.70 -1.20
N TRP A 49 4.47 -4.43 -0.91
CA TRP A 49 3.63 -3.46 -1.61
C TRP A 49 4.54 -2.43 -2.26
N LEU A 50 4.06 -1.80 -3.30
CA LEU A 50 4.80 -0.72 -3.89
C LEU A 50 4.59 0.53 -3.03
N GLU A 51 5.68 1.18 -2.69
CA GLU A 51 5.61 2.36 -1.86
C GLU A 51 4.72 3.43 -2.48
N SER A 52 4.81 3.60 -3.79
CA SER A 52 4.03 4.63 -4.46
C SER A 52 2.53 4.37 -4.35
N GLU A 53 2.15 3.10 -4.39
CA GLU A 53 0.73 2.78 -4.27
C GLU A 53 0.21 3.05 -2.87
N ILE A 54 1.01 2.79 -1.87
CA ILE A 54 0.62 3.06 -0.50
C ILE A 54 0.54 4.56 -0.27
N ASP A 55 1.50 5.31 -0.82
CA ASP A 55 1.46 6.75 -0.68
C ASP A 55 0.23 7.34 -1.35
N HIS A 56 -0.12 6.79 -2.52
CA HIS A 56 -1.29 7.26 -3.24
C HIS A 56 -2.56 6.96 -2.46
N TRP A 57 -2.63 5.78 -1.86
CA TRP A 57 -3.79 5.39 -1.06
C TRP A 57 -3.95 6.35 0.12
N ILE A 58 -2.84 6.68 0.78
CA ILE A 58 -2.87 7.59 1.91
C ILE A 58 -3.35 8.96 1.46
N ALA A 59 -2.83 9.45 0.35
CA ALA A 59 -3.23 10.75 -0.16
C ALA A 59 -4.71 10.79 -0.48
N ASN A 60 -5.22 9.70 -1.07
CA ASN A 60 -6.63 9.63 -1.39
C ASN A 60 -7.49 9.64 -0.13
N LYS A 61 -7.05 8.94 0.90
CA LYS A 61 -7.82 8.92 2.14
C LYS A 61 -7.87 10.30 2.77
N ILE A 62 -6.77 11.00 2.72
CA ILE A 62 -6.74 12.34 3.27
C ILE A 62 -7.73 13.23 2.52
N GLN A 63 -7.69 13.15 1.20
CA GLN A 63 -8.60 13.96 0.43
C GLN A 63 -10.05 13.62 0.64
N GLN A 64 -10.38 12.35 0.72
CA GLN A 64 -11.76 11.94 0.90
C GLN A 64 -12.32 12.39 2.24
N ASN A 65 -11.49 12.51 3.23
CA ASN A 65 -11.95 12.82 4.57
C ASN A 65 -11.70 14.23 5.04
N ARG A 66 -11.12 15.04 4.18
CA ARG A 66 -10.87 16.42 4.53
C ARG A 66 -11.53 17.37 3.60
N LYS A 67 -12.64 16.98 2.98
CA LYS A 67 -13.22 17.90 2.11
C LYS A 67 -13.91 18.87 2.94
N GLU A 68 -13.94 20.01 2.55
CA GLU A 68 -14.54 20.97 3.31
C GLU A 68 -15.70 21.52 2.75
#